data_07ea0969dc59d3c1ce5217a97a9a0a67
#
_entry.id   07ea0969dc59d3c1ce5217a97a9a0a67
#
_cell.length_a   1.000
_cell.length_b   1.000
_cell.length_c   1.000
_cell.angle_alpha   90.00
_cell.angle_beta   90.00
_cell.angle_gamma   90.00
#
_symmetry.space_group_name_H-M   'P 1'
#
loop_
_entity.id
_entity.type
_entity.pdbx_description
1 polymer ?
#
loop_
_entity_poly.entity_id
_entity_poly.type
_entity_poly.pdbx_seq_one_letter_code
_entity_poly.pdbx_strand_id
1 'polypeptide(L)'
;MAAGRLKIDIRRKRILELLAQNGQVTVAELSGLLNATQTTIRTDLDTMAAENRLVRIPGGAIAIPAQPVQTPVQEAAPDALAAQKRAIAAKVLSHIQDGDTLFLNSGSTTLRVAEALCARKRLCVVTNSIRAAEVLAGYPETHVVLLGGEINAIYGFTFGDDAVQQLGRYQPAWAILSVDGVNAVQGITTYHAEEAMVNRIMLQQAHRAIIAADRRKVGRAGFTGICRLDDRFTVITDSGAKPEELDEIRATGAAVEVAEES
;
A
#
# COMPACT_ATOMS: atom_id res chain seq x y z
N MET A 1 -29.95 18.82 -26.38
CA MET A 1 -29.43 17.54 -25.79
C MET A 1 -27.92 17.33 -26.01
N ALA A 2 -27.30 17.75 -27.10
CA ALA A 2 -25.86 17.57 -27.36
C ALA A 2 -24.91 18.31 -26.39
N ALA A 3 -25.22 19.55 -26.01
CA ALA A 3 -24.35 20.36 -25.12
C ALA A 3 -24.22 19.84 -23.69
N GLY A 4 -25.27 19.18 -23.16
CA GLY A 4 -25.23 18.56 -21.83
C GLY A 4 -24.36 17.30 -21.79
N ARG A 5 -24.40 16.50 -22.85
CA ARG A 5 -23.60 15.27 -22.99
C ARG A 5 -22.11 15.61 -23.12
N LEU A 6 -21.77 16.64 -23.89
CA LEU A 6 -20.40 17.13 -24.04
C LEU A 6 -19.80 17.59 -22.69
N LYS A 7 -20.57 18.26 -21.83
CA LYS A 7 -20.11 18.67 -20.49
C LYS A 7 -19.85 17.46 -19.57
N ILE A 8 -20.66 16.42 -19.66
CA ILE A 8 -20.47 15.18 -18.87
C ILE A 8 -19.20 14.47 -19.33
N ASP A 9 -19.00 14.32 -20.64
CA ASP A 9 -17.82 13.64 -21.21
C ASP A 9 -16.52 14.36 -20.84
N ILE A 10 -16.49 15.68 -20.91
CA ILE A 10 -15.34 16.50 -20.50
C ILE A 10 -15.05 16.30 -19.00
N ARG A 11 -16.07 16.32 -18.15
CA ARG A 11 -15.90 16.15 -16.71
C ARG A 11 -15.39 14.76 -16.37
N ARG A 12 -15.94 13.71 -16.98
CA ARG A 12 -15.50 12.32 -16.79
C ARG A 12 -14.06 12.11 -17.28
N LYS A 13 -13.68 12.71 -18.40
CA LYS A 13 -12.30 12.71 -18.88
C LYS A 13 -11.36 13.32 -17.84
N ARG A 14 -11.74 14.47 -17.26
CA ARG A 14 -10.92 15.14 -16.24
C ARG A 14 -10.79 14.33 -14.95
N ILE A 15 -11.84 13.60 -14.56
CA ILE A 15 -11.79 12.66 -13.44
C ILE A 15 -10.74 11.57 -13.69
N LEU A 16 -10.69 10.99 -14.90
CA LEU A 16 -9.70 9.96 -15.24
C LEU A 16 -8.26 10.51 -15.27
N GLU A 17 -8.07 11.73 -15.76
CA GLU A 17 -6.75 12.38 -15.73
C GLU A 17 -6.27 12.60 -14.31
N LEU A 18 -7.13 13.04 -13.39
CA LEU A 18 -6.82 13.20 -11.98
C LEU A 18 -6.55 11.85 -11.29
N LEU A 19 -7.33 10.83 -11.64
CA LEU A 19 -7.09 9.46 -11.17
C LEU A 19 -5.74 8.91 -11.65
N ALA A 20 -5.37 9.16 -12.91
CA ALA A 20 -4.09 8.74 -13.46
C ALA A 20 -2.90 9.44 -12.78
N GLN A 21 -3.06 10.71 -12.40
CA GLN A 21 -2.02 11.50 -11.74
C GLN A 21 -1.88 11.16 -10.25
N ASN A 22 -3.00 10.99 -9.55
CA ASN A 22 -3.04 10.90 -8.09
C ASN A 22 -3.26 9.47 -7.57
N GLY A 23 -3.61 8.53 -8.45
CA GLY A 23 -4.00 7.16 -8.10
C GLY A 23 -5.41 7.05 -7.53
N GLN A 24 -5.93 8.15 -6.95
CA GLN A 24 -7.25 8.24 -6.32
C GLN A 24 -7.80 9.66 -6.35
N VAL A 25 -9.11 9.77 -6.14
CA VAL A 25 -9.83 11.04 -5.99
C VAL A 25 -10.96 10.91 -4.97
N THR A 26 -11.25 11.97 -4.23
CA THR A 26 -12.42 12.03 -3.36
C THR A 26 -13.57 12.82 -4.01
N VAL A 27 -14.81 12.52 -3.59
CA VAL A 27 -16.00 13.25 -4.05
C VAL A 27 -15.89 14.75 -3.70
N ALA A 28 -15.33 15.08 -2.52
CA ALA A 28 -15.19 16.45 -2.08
C ALA A 28 -14.20 17.25 -2.95
N GLU A 29 -13.01 16.68 -3.21
CA GLU A 29 -11.99 17.27 -4.10
C GLU A 29 -12.53 17.49 -5.52
N LEU A 30 -13.15 16.44 -6.09
CA LEU A 30 -13.72 16.53 -7.44
C LEU A 30 -14.85 17.57 -7.52
N SER A 31 -15.68 17.67 -6.48
CA SER A 31 -16.76 18.67 -6.39
C SER A 31 -16.20 20.09 -6.47
N GLY A 32 -15.11 20.38 -5.73
CA GLY A 32 -14.44 21.68 -5.76
C GLY A 32 -13.72 21.95 -7.08
N LEU A 33 -12.92 20.99 -7.56
CA LEU A 33 -12.09 21.16 -8.78
C LEU A 33 -12.91 21.26 -10.07
N LEU A 34 -14.03 20.52 -10.15
CA LEU A 34 -14.84 20.43 -11.36
C LEU A 34 -16.10 21.31 -11.31
N ASN A 35 -16.26 22.09 -10.25
CA ASN A 35 -17.41 22.97 -10.02
C ASN A 35 -18.76 22.25 -10.26
N ALA A 36 -18.89 21.06 -9.67
CA ALA A 36 -20.07 20.20 -9.77
C ALA A 36 -20.52 19.74 -8.37
N THR A 37 -21.84 19.52 -8.20
CA THR A 37 -22.33 19.06 -6.90
C THR A 37 -21.80 17.68 -6.54
N GLN A 38 -21.66 17.38 -5.26
CA GLN A 38 -21.24 16.05 -4.81
C GLN A 38 -22.14 14.92 -5.32
N THR A 39 -23.43 15.18 -5.46
CA THR A 39 -24.40 14.24 -6.04
C THR A 39 -24.06 13.94 -7.50
N THR A 40 -23.75 14.98 -8.29
CA THR A 40 -23.33 14.84 -9.69
C THR A 40 -22.05 14.02 -9.81
N ILE A 41 -21.05 14.32 -8.96
CA ILE A 41 -19.79 13.56 -8.92
C ILE A 41 -20.04 12.09 -8.55
N ARG A 42 -20.86 11.80 -7.53
CA ARG A 42 -21.20 10.41 -7.19
C ARG A 42 -21.82 9.67 -8.36
N THR A 43 -22.80 10.27 -9.04
CA THR A 43 -23.42 9.68 -10.24
C THR A 43 -22.42 9.42 -11.36
N ASP A 44 -21.51 10.36 -11.62
CA ASP A 44 -20.46 10.16 -12.63
C ASP A 44 -19.53 9.01 -12.24
N LEU A 45 -19.06 8.96 -10.99
CA LEU A 45 -18.19 7.90 -10.50
C LEU A 45 -18.92 6.53 -10.52
N ASP A 46 -20.19 6.46 -10.16
CA ASP A 46 -20.97 5.22 -10.20
C ASP A 46 -21.16 4.72 -11.63
N THR A 47 -21.44 5.63 -12.56
CA THR A 47 -21.54 5.26 -13.99
C THR A 47 -20.19 4.77 -14.53
N MET A 48 -19.10 5.48 -14.23
CA MET A 48 -17.76 5.10 -14.68
C MET A 48 -17.28 3.79 -14.06
N ALA A 49 -17.72 3.47 -12.84
CA ALA A 49 -17.47 2.17 -12.20
C ALA A 49 -18.23 1.04 -12.90
N ALA A 50 -19.51 1.28 -13.24
CA ALA A 50 -20.33 0.33 -14.00
C ALA A 50 -19.76 0.09 -15.43
N GLU A 51 -19.05 1.09 -15.99
CA GLU A 51 -18.30 0.99 -17.24
C GLU A 51 -16.89 0.36 -17.07
N ASN A 52 -16.54 -0.12 -15.88
CA ASN A 52 -15.20 -0.65 -15.54
C ASN A 52 -14.06 0.34 -15.86
N ARG A 53 -14.25 1.64 -15.62
CA ARG A 53 -13.24 2.69 -15.87
C ARG A 53 -12.54 3.19 -14.61
N LEU A 54 -13.06 2.86 -13.45
CA LEU A 54 -12.51 3.14 -12.13
C LEU A 54 -13.14 2.18 -11.09
N VAL A 55 -12.54 2.09 -9.92
CA VAL A 55 -13.10 1.34 -8.77
C VAL A 55 -13.66 2.32 -7.76
N ARG A 56 -14.91 2.09 -7.32
CA ARG A 56 -15.52 2.88 -6.24
C ARG A 56 -14.94 2.50 -4.89
N ILE A 57 -14.64 3.52 -4.11
CA ILE A 57 -14.32 3.40 -2.68
C ILE A 57 -15.26 4.32 -1.88
N PRO A 58 -15.47 4.08 -0.58
CA PRO A 58 -16.21 5.00 0.26
C PRO A 58 -15.62 6.42 0.18
N GLY A 59 -16.46 7.39 -0.19
CA GLY A 59 -16.06 8.80 -0.34
C GLY A 59 -15.35 9.18 -1.64
N GLY A 60 -15.07 8.24 -2.56
CA GLY A 60 -14.31 8.56 -3.77
C GLY A 60 -14.21 7.44 -4.80
N ALA A 61 -13.10 7.45 -5.53
CA ALA A 61 -12.73 6.41 -6.49
C ALA A 61 -11.21 6.28 -6.59
N ILE A 62 -10.75 5.08 -6.94
CA ILE A 62 -9.36 4.80 -7.31
C ILE A 62 -9.27 4.46 -8.80
N ALA A 63 -8.12 4.72 -9.40
CA ALA A 63 -7.84 4.25 -10.74
C ALA A 63 -8.00 2.73 -10.79
N ILE A 64 -8.62 2.20 -11.84
CA ILE A 64 -8.42 0.79 -12.13
C ILE A 64 -6.93 0.64 -12.43
N PRO A 65 -6.19 -0.18 -11.69
CA PRO A 65 -4.88 -0.60 -12.14
C PRO A 65 -5.07 -1.16 -13.56
N ALA A 66 -4.24 -0.74 -14.51
CA ALA A 66 -4.33 -1.24 -15.88
C ALA A 66 -4.57 -2.75 -15.79
N GLN A 67 -5.71 -3.22 -16.31
CA GLN A 67 -6.07 -4.63 -16.20
C GLN A 67 -4.87 -5.44 -16.71
N PRO A 68 -4.43 -6.46 -16.00
CA PRO A 68 -3.57 -7.42 -16.64
C PRO A 68 -4.42 -8.09 -17.73
N VAL A 69 -4.31 -7.61 -18.96
CA VAL A 69 -4.60 -8.42 -20.12
C VAL A 69 -3.83 -9.71 -19.89
N GLN A 70 -4.51 -10.86 -19.99
CA GLN A 70 -3.92 -12.18 -19.84
C GLN A 70 -2.74 -12.33 -20.79
N THR A 71 -1.59 -11.93 -20.36
CA THR A 71 -0.29 -12.23 -20.95
C THR A 71 0.61 -12.66 -19.81
N PRO A 72 1.40 -13.73 -20.00
CA PRO A 72 2.27 -14.22 -18.94
C PRO A 72 3.24 -13.09 -18.56
N VAL A 73 3.25 -12.77 -17.25
CA VAL A 73 4.22 -11.87 -16.62
C VAL A 73 4.52 -10.64 -17.47
N GLN A 74 3.55 -9.71 -17.59
CA GLN A 74 3.88 -8.40 -18.14
C GLN A 74 4.70 -7.63 -17.11
N GLU A 75 5.87 -7.19 -17.55
CA GLU A 75 6.68 -6.19 -16.88
C GLU A 75 5.76 -5.05 -16.45
N ALA A 76 5.69 -4.82 -15.14
CA ALA A 76 4.91 -3.72 -14.59
C ALA A 76 5.35 -2.42 -15.28
N ALA A 77 4.39 -1.57 -15.62
CA ALA A 77 4.71 -0.23 -16.14
C ALA A 77 5.83 0.40 -15.29
N PRO A 78 6.79 1.14 -15.90
CA PRO A 78 7.94 1.67 -15.17
C PRO A 78 7.47 2.36 -13.90
N ASP A 79 7.84 1.80 -12.74
CA ASP A 79 7.51 2.39 -11.45
C ASP A 79 8.34 3.68 -11.31
N ALA A 80 7.68 4.82 -11.40
CA ALA A 80 8.33 6.14 -11.32
C ALA A 80 9.18 6.33 -10.05
N LEU A 81 8.97 5.50 -9.02
CA LEU A 81 9.74 5.50 -7.78
C LEU A 81 10.47 4.17 -7.52
N ALA A 82 10.83 3.46 -8.57
CA ALA A 82 11.50 2.16 -8.42
C ALA A 82 12.86 2.27 -7.71
N ALA A 83 13.62 3.34 -7.97
CA ALA A 83 14.89 3.60 -7.31
C ALA A 83 14.69 3.88 -5.80
N GLN A 84 13.75 4.76 -5.47
CA GLN A 84 13.39 5.09 -4.09
C GLN A 84 12.93 3.86 -3.31
N LYS A 85 12.07 3.05 -3.90
CA LYS A 85 11.61 1.81 -3.24
C LYS A 85 12.73 0.79 -3.03
N ARG A 86 13.70 0.72 -3.95
CA ARG A 86 14.91 -0.10 -3.74
C ARG A 86 15.76 0.45 -2.60
N ALA A 87 15.96 1.77 -2.51
CA ALA A 87 16.67 2.40 -1.41
C ALA A 87 15.97 2.12 -0.06
N ILE A 88 14.64 2.28 0.00
CA ILE A 88 13.83 1.92 1.17
C ILE A 88 14.03 0.44 1.52
N ALA A 89 13.97 -0.47 0.54
CA ALA A 89 14.14 -1.90 0.77
C ALA A 89 15.55 -2.25 1.28
N ALA A 90 16.59 -1.63 0.76
CA ALA A 90 17.96 -1.78 1.25
C ALA A 90 18.11 -1.29 2.70
N LYS A 91 17.43 -0.19 3.04
CA LYS A 91 17.40 0.32 4.41
C LYS A 91 16.64 -0.61 5.35
N VAL A 92 15.50 -1.16 4.92
CA VAL A 92 14.77 -2.20 5.67
C VAL A 92 15.66 -3.42 5.91
N LEU A 93 16.40 -3.87 4.89
CA LEU A 93 17.29 -5.03 5.00
C LEU A 93 18.38 -4.84 6.08
N SER A 94 18.81 -3.61 6.37
CA SER A 94 19.81 -3.34 7.41
C SER A 94 19.33 -3.67 8.83
N HIS A 95 18.01 -3.75 9.05
CA HIS A 95 17.39 -4.14 10.32
C HIS A 95 17.21 -5.65 10.47
N ILE A 96 17.25 -6.40 9.36
CA ILE A 96 16.93 -7.82 9.35
C ILE A 96 18.21 -8.65 9.36
N GLN A 97 18.23 -9.67 10.21
CA GLN A 97 19.35 -10.59 10.36
C GLN A 97 18.99 -12.00 9.84
N ASP A 98 20.00 -12.81 9.63
CA ASP A 98 19.81 -14.22 9.32
C ASP A 98 19.07 -14.92 10.47
N GLY A 99 18.05 -15.71 10.14
CA GLY A 99 17.25 -16.42 11.11
C GLY A 99 16.04 -15.63 11.66
N ASP A 100 15.85 -14.37 11.25
CA ASP A 100 14.70 -13.57 11.68
C ASP A 100 13.36 -14.15 11.20
N THR A 101 12.33 -13.86 12.00
CA THR A 101 10.93 -14.17 11.68
C THR A 101 10.18 -12.88 11.41
N LEU A 102 9.40 -12.85 10.32
CA LEU A 102 8.72 -11.62 9.91
C LEU A 102 7.37 -11.84 9.24
N PHE A 103 6.46 -10.88 9.46
CA PHE A 103 5.33 -10.63 8.58
C PHE A 103 5.74 -9.68 7.47
N LEU A 104 5.24 -9.94 6.27
CA LEU A 104 5.40 -9.08 5.11
C LEU A 104 4.05 -8.91 4.41
N ASN A 105 3.52 -7.69 4.32
CA ASN A 105 2.27 -7.47 3.63
C ASN A 105 2.45 -7.31 2.11
N SER A 106 1.32 -7.15 1.41
CA SER A 106 1.31 -6.86 -0.02
C SER A 106 1.59 -5.38 -0.29
N GLY A 107 2.31 -5.11 -1.37
CA GLY A 107 2.57 -3.77 -1.88
C GLY A 107 3.80 -3.71 -2.77
N SER A 108 3.89 -2.67 -3.59
CA SER A 108 5.02 -2.49 -4.50
C SER A 108 6.34 -2.22 -3.76
N THR A 109 6.30 -1.57 -2.59
CA THR A 109 7.50 -1.35 -1.75
C THR A 109 7.90 -2.63 -1.04
N THR A 110 6.94 -3.36 -0.45
CA THR A 110 7.23 -4.64 0.23
C THR A 110 7.64 -5.74 -0.75
N LEU A 111 7.24 -5.67 -2.02
CA LEU A 111 7.80 -6.54 -3.05
C LEU A 111 9.32 -6.29 -3.23
N ARG A 112 9.77 -5.03 -3.24
CA ARG A 112 11.22 -4.71 -3.27
C ARG A 112 11.92 -5.16 -2.00
N VAL A 113 11.23 -5.10 -0.85
CA VAL A 113 11.76 -5.69 0.39
C VAL A 113 11.89 -7.21 0.27
N ALA A 114 10.90 -7.91 -0.29
CA ALA A 114 11.00 -9.35 -0.54
C ALA A 114 12.22 -9.71 -1.41
N GLU A 115 12.46 -8.96 -2.48
CA GLU A 115 13.63 -9.12 -3.34
C GLU A 115 14.95 -8.89 -2.55
N ALA A 116 15.00 -7.87 -1.70
CA ALA A 116 16.17 -7.59 -0.88
C ALA A 116 16.42 -8.66 0.21
N LEU A 117 15.34 -9.21 0.81
CA LEU A 117 15.39 -10.27 1.82
C LEU A 117 16.04 -11.56 1.29
N CYS A 118 16.06 -11.78 -0.02
CA CYS A 118 16.77 -12.89 -0.65
C CYS A 118 18.29 -12.92 -0.37
N ALA A 119 18.86 -11.82 0.09
CA ALA A 119 20.25 -11.77 0.57
C ALA A 119 20.44 -12.32 1.99
N ARG A 120 19.38 -12.62 2.72
CA ARG A 120 19.40 -13.19 4.07
C ARG A 120 19.13 -14.70 4.03
N LYS A 121 19.56 -15.38 5.08
CA LYS A 121 19.44 -16.84 5.20
C LYS A 121 18.57 -17.24 6.38
N ARG A 122 17.94 -18.39 6.27
CA ARG A 122 17.14 -19.00 7.33
C ARG A 122 16.02 -18.11 7.86
N LEU A 123 15.47 -17.25 7.00
CA LEU A 123 14.30 -16.44 7.34
C LEU A 123 13.05 -17.31 7.44
N CYS A 124 12.12 -16.92 8.33
CA CYS A 124 10.74 -17.40 8.30
C CYS A 124 9.81 -16.23 8.01
N VAL A 125 9.19 -16.24 6.83
CA VAL A 125 8.34 -15.15 6.34
C VAL A 125 6.91 -15.61 6.20
N VAL A 126 6.00 -14.96 6.91
CA VAL A 126 4.55 -15.12 6.74
C VAL A 126 4.02 -13.92 5.98
N THR A 127 3.36 -14.15 4.86
CA THR A 127 2.91 -13.07 3.96
C THR A 127 1.51 -13.35 3.43
N ASN A 128 0.76 -12.28 3.17
CA ASN A 128 -0.47 -12.32 2.39
C ASN A 128 -0.24 -11.91 0.92
N SER A 129 0.99 -11.58 0.53
CA SER A 129 1.34 -11.20 -0.84
C SER A 129 1.71 -12.42 -1.68
N ILE A 130 0.94 -12.69 -2.73
CA ILE A 130 1.22 -13.79 -3.67
C ILE A 130 2.58 -13.58 -4.35
N ARG A 131 2.88 -12.35 -4.78
CA ARG A 131 4.14 -12.02 -5.46
C ARG A 131 5.35 -12.11 -4.54
N ALA A 132 5.22 -11.64 -3.30
CA ALA A 132 6.31 -11.76 -2.32
C ALA A 132 6.59 -13.23 -1.99
N ALA A 133 5.55 -14.05 -1.84
CA ALA A 133 5.69 -15.47 -1.62
C ALA A 133 6.40 -16.17 -2.79
N GLU A 134 6.03 -15.84 -4.04
CA GLU A 134 6.67 -16.37 -5.25
C GLU A 134 8.17 -16.05 -5.29
N VAL A 135 8.54 -14.79 -5.03
CA VAL A 135 9.95 -14.35 -5.00
C VAL A 135 10.73 -15.13 -3.94
N LEU A 136 10.23 -15.15 -2.70
CA LEU A 136 10.94 -15.75 -1.57
C LEU A 136 11.00 -17.27 -1.63
N ALA A 137 9.99 -17.94 -2.19
CA ALA A 137 9.96 -19.40 -2.35
C ALA A 137 11.05 -19.92 -3.29
N GLY A 138 11.63 -19.07 -4.14
CA GLY A 138 12.81 -19.40 -4.95
C GLY A 138 14.11 -19.60 -4.16
N TYR A 139 14.11 -19.29 -2.85
CA TYR A 139 15.31 -19.34 -1.99
C TYR A 139 15.17 -20.47 -0.96
N PRO A 140 15.89 -21.60 -1.10
CA PRO A 140 15.68 -22.81 -0.31
C PRO A 140 15.87 -22.67 1.20
N GLU A 141 16.69 -21.70 1.62
CA GLU A 141 16.93 -21.44 3.05
C GLU A 141 15.86 -20.56 3.71
N THR A 142 14.87 -20.05 2.94
CA THR A 142 13.78 -19.23 3.46
C THR A 142 12.52 -20.06 3.61
N HIS A 143 11.98 -20.12 4.81
CA HIS A 143 10.67 -20.74 5.05
C HIS A 143 9.57 -19.70 4.79
N VAL A 144 8.72 -19.95 3.79
CA VAL A 144 7.65 -19.04 3.39
C VAL A 144 6.30 -19.64 3.68
N VAL A 145 5.47 -18.89 4.39
CA VAL A 145 4.06 -19.19 4.61
C VAL A 145 3.23 -18.16 3.88
N LEU A 146 2.53 -18.56 2.83
CA LEU A 146 1.51 -17.74 2.20
C LEU A 146 0.19 -17.95 2.94
N LEU A 147 -0.39 -16.86 3.48
CA LEU A 147 -1.70 -16.89 4.12
C LEU A 147 -2.77 -17.29 3.11
N GLY A 148 -3.60 -18.25 3.45
CA GLY A 148 -4.79 -18.60 2.69
C GLY A 148 -5.90 -17.57 2.87
N GLY A 149 -7.01 -17.74 2.13
CA GLY A 149 -8.20 -16.89 2.23
C GLY A 149 -8.70 -16.42 0.87
N GLU A 150 -9.53 -15.39 0.86
CA GLU A 150 -9.99 -14.75 -0.36
C GLU A 150 -8.86 -14.00 -1.05
N ILE A 151 -8.90 -13.90 -2.37
CA ILE A 151 -7.87 -13.22 -3.15
C ILE A 151 -8.41 -11.91 -3.71
N ASN A 152 -7.75 -10.80 -3.40
CA ASN A 152 -7.89 -9.59 -4.17
C ASN A 152 -7.03 -9.70 -5.45
N ALA A 153 -7.69 -10.04 -6.56
CA ALA A 153 -7.00 -10.32 -7.83
C ALA A 153 -6.30 -9.09 -8.43
N ILE A 154 -6.75 -7.87 -8.10
CA ILE A 154 -6.17 -6.62 -8.62
C ILE A 154 -4.79 -6.36 -7.99
N TYR A 155 -4.69 -6.56 -6.67
CA TYR A 155 -3.48 -6.24 -5.91
C TYR A 155 -2.64 -7.48 -5.57
N GLY A 156 -3.14 -8.68 -5.82
CA GLY A 156 -2.42 -9.93 -5.61
C GLY A 156 -2.14 -10.24 -4.14
N PHE A 157 -3.14 -10.01 -3.26
CA PHE A 157 -3.05 -10.37 -1.85
C PHE A 157 -4.23 -11.20 -1.38
N THR A 158 -4.01 -11.98 -0.32
CA THR A 158 -5.06 -12.73 0.37
C THR A 158 -5.59 -11.95 1.58
N PHE A 159 -6.87 -12.13 1.87
CA PHE A 159 -7.58 -11.48 2.97
C PHE A 159 -8.72 -12.36 3.50
N GLY A 160 -9.55 -11.82 4.39
CA GLY A 160 -10.71 -12.50 4.96
C GLY A 160 -10.40 -13.24 6.26
N ASP A 161 -11.44 -13.90 6.80
CA ASP A 161 -11.36 -14.54 8.12
C ASP A 161 -10.31 -15.64 8.20
N ASP A 162 -10.13 -16.41 7.13
CA ASP A 162 -9.13 -17.47 7.07
C ASP A 162 -7.70 -16.90 7.18
N ALA A 163 -7.41 -15.80 6.48
CA ALA A 163 -6.12 -15.12 6.57
C ALA A 163 -5.87 -14.59 7.99
N VAL A 164 -6.87 -13.95 8.59
CA VAL A 164 -6.82 -13.41 9.96
C VAL A 164 -6.60 -14.50 10.99
N GLN A 165 -7.33 -15.62 10.91
CA GLN A 165 -7.17 -16.74 11.86
C GLN A 165 -5.78 -17.38 11.76
N GLN A 166 -5.22 -17.48 10.56
CA GLN A 166 -3.88 -18.02 10.36
C GLN A 166 -2.81 -17.11 11.01
N LEU A 167 -2.95 -15.78 10.89
CA LEU A 167 -2.03 -14.82 11.51
C LEU A 167 -1.91 -15.00 13.02
N GLY A 168 -3.00 -15.32 13.70
CA GLY A 168 -3.01 -15.54 15.15
C GLY A 168 -2.11 -16.70 15.64
N ARG A 169 -1.60 -17.53 14.74
CA ARG A 169 -0.67 -18.64 15.05
C ARG A 169 0.79 -18.21 15.13
N TYR A 170 1.11 -16.99 14.69
CA TYR A 170 2.48 -16.51 14.53
C TYR A 170 2.75 -15.27 15.37
N GLN A 171 3.94 -15.20 15.96
CA GLN A 171 4.44 -14.05 16.71
C GLN A 171 5.87 -13.73 16.24
N PRO A 172 6.03 -13.09 15.07
CA PRO A 172 7.34 -12.82 14.52
C PRO A 172 8.04 -11.65 15.24
N ALA A 173 9.37 -11.58 15.06
CA ALA A 173 10.15 -10.45 15.55
C ALA A 173 9.75 -9.14 14.87
N TRP A 174 9.40 -9.20 13.60
CA TRP A 174 9.14 -8.03 12.76
C TRP A 174 7.82 -8.13 12.00
N ALA A 175 7.12 -6.99 11.87
CA ALA A 175 6.14 -6.76 10.80
C ALA A 175 6.68 -5.68 9.85
N ILE A 176 6.79 -5.99 8.58
CA ILE A 176 7.24 -5.05 7.54
C ILE A 176 6.07 -4.78 6.62
N LEU A 177 5.54 -3.57 6.66
CA LEU A 177 4.34 -3.19 5.92
C LEU A 177 4.59 -1.99 5.01
N SER A 178 4.07 -2.06 3.79
CA SER A 178 3.79 -0.88 3.01
C SER A 178 2.32 -0.47 3.20
N VAL A 179 2.04 0.83 3.09
CA VAL A 179 0.75 1.43 3.46
C VAL A 179 0.38 2.52 2.46
N ASP A 180 -0.85 3.03 2.52
CA ASP A 180 -1.28 4.12 1.65
C ASP A 180 -1.12 5.50 2.26
N GLY A 181 -0.99 5.57 3.58
CA GLY A 181 -0.71 6.81 4.28
C GLY A 181 -0.13 6.56 5.66
N VAL A 182 0.81 7.43 6.06
CA VAL A 182 1.38 7.48 7.40
C VAL A 182 1.58 8.94 7.81
N ASN A 183 1.00 9.32 8.94
CA ASN A 183 1.13 10.66 9.52
C ASN A 183 0.95 10.62 11.04
N ALA A 184 1.29 11.70 11.71
CA ALA A 184 1.23 11.79 13.17
C ALA A 184 -0.20 11.75 13.73
N VAL A 185 -1.20 12.27 12.99
CA VAL A 185 -2.57 12.45 13.49
C VAL A 185 -3.39 11.17 13.37
N GLN A 186 -3.42 10.54 12.19
CA GLN A 186 -4.19 9.32 11.93
C GLN A 186 -3.36 8.04 12.12
N GLY A 187 -2.03 8.16 12.18
CA GLY A 187 -1.12 7.02 12.22
C GLY A 187 -1.01 6.35 10.85
N ILE A 188 -1.16 5.04 10.82
CA ILE A 188 -1.03 4.18 9.65
C ILE A 188 -2.41 3.93 9.04
N THR A 189 -2.53 4.11 7.72
CA THR A 189 -3.81 4.05 7.02
C THR A 189 -3.69 3.37 5.66
N THR A 190 -4.78 2.80 5.17
CA THR A 190 -4.91 2.21 3.82
C THR A 190 -6.26 2.58 3.19
N TYR A 191 -6.45 2.29 1.90
CA TYR A 191 -7.73 2.50 1.23
C TYR A 191 -8.66 1.29 1.33
N HIS A 192 -8.12 0.10 1.55
CA HIS A 192 -8.86 -1.15 1.54
C HIS A 192 -9.13 -1.66 2.95
N ALA A 193 -10.42 -1.79 3.32
CA ALA A 193 -10.82 -2.26 4.64
C ALA A 193 -10.35 -3.70 4.90
N GLU A 194 -10.35 -4.53 3.87
CA GLU A 194 -9.87 -5.92 3.91
C GLU A 194 -8.38 -5.99 4.25
N GLU A 195 -7.59 -5.13 3.62
CA GLU A 195 -6.16 -5.02 3.89
C GLU A 195 -5.89 -4.45 5.29
N ALA A 196 -6.69 -3.47 5.72
CA ALA A 196 -6.55 -2.87 7.06
C ALA A 196 -6.67 -3.91 8.17
N MET A 197 -7.58 -4.88 8.05
CA MET A 197 -7.77 -5.94 9.03
C MET A 197 -6.52 -6.83 9.13
N VAL A 198 -6.02 -7.33 8.00
CA VAL A 198 -4.82 -8.16 7.94
C VAL A 198 -3.60 -7.41 8.51
N ASN A 199 -3.38 -6.18 8.05
CA ASN A 199 -2.27 -5.35 8.50
C ASN A 199 -2.34 -5.05 10.01
N ARG A 200 -3.53 -4.81 10.54
CA ARG A 200 -3.73 -4.60 12.00
C ARG A 200 -3.30 -5.80 12.81
N ILE A 201 -3.69 -7.01 12.39
CA ILE A 201 -3.31 -8.23 13.10
C ILE A 201 -1.80 -8.49 12.98
N MET A 202 -1.19 -8.27 11.80
CA MET A 202 0.27 -8.36 11.65
C MET A 202 1.00 -7.45 12.63
N LEU A 203 0.54 -6.19 12.79
CA LEU A 203 1.14 -5.23 13.73
C LEU A 203 0.88 -5.56 15.20
N GLN A 204 -0.26 -6.17 15.51
CA GLN A 204 -0.58 -6.60 16.89
C GLN A 204 0.24 -7.80 17.34
N GLN A 205 0.56 -8.71 16.43
CA GLN A 205 1.26 -9.96 16.74
C GLN A 205 2.80 -9.82 16.70
N ALA A 206 3.33 -8.82 15.99
CA ALA A 206 4.76 -8.61 15.88
C ALA A 206 5.33 -7.79 17.04
N HIS A 207 6.58 -8.08 17.42
CA HIS A 207 7.26 -7.33 18.49
C HIS A 207 7.65 -5.91 18.06
N ARG A 208 8.10 -5.74 16.81
CA ARG A 208 8.51 -4.48 16.20
C ARG A 208 7.90 -4.36 14.81
N ALA A 209 7.75 -3.13 14.34
CA ALA A 209 7.18 -2.88 13.04
C ALA A 209 8.00 -1.87 12.23
N ILE A 210 8.21 -2.18 10.95
CA ILE A 210 8.77 -1.26 9.98
C ILE A 210 7.66 -0.88 8.98
N ILE A 211 7.44 0.41 8.82
CA ILE A 211 6.55 0.97 7.81
C ILE A 211 7.40 1.49 6.65
N ALA A 212 7.39 0.76 5.56
CA ALA A 212 8.13 1.09 4.34
C ALA A 212 7.23 1.94 3.41
N ALA A 213 7.41 3.26 3.42
CA ALA A 213 6.53 4.20 2.75
C ALA A 213 7.33 5.21 1.92
N ASP A 214 7.08 5.28 0.60
CA ASP A 214 7.67 6.34 -0.21
C ASP A 214 7.12 7.72 0.17
N ARG A 215 7.84 8.80 -0.17
CA ARG A 215 7.49 10.21 0.17
C ARG A 215 6.05 10.61 -0.14
N ARG A 216 5.38 9.95 -1.11
CA ARG A 216 3.99 10.27 -1.47
C ARG A 216 2.98 9.75 -0.44
N LYS A 217 3.41 8.86 0.46
CA LYS A 217 2.60 8.25 1.51
C LYS A 217 2.80 8.94 2.86
N VAL A 218 3.92 9.62 3.06
CA VAL A 218 4.24 10.38 4.27
C VAL A 218 3.40 11.66 4.32
N GLY A 219 2.89 12.02 5.49
CA GLY A 219 1.99 13.15 5.71
C GLY A 219 0.56 12.93 5.20
N ARG A 220 0.25 11.77 4.59
CA ARG A 220 -1.06 11.47 4.04
C ARG A 220 -1.85 10.48 4.88
N ALA A 221 -3.17 10.48 4.67
CA ALA A 221 -4.08 9.50 5.22
C ALA A 221 -4.84 8.77 4.11
N GLY A 222 -4.94 7.45 4.22
CA GLY A 222 -5.90 6.63 3.51
C GLY A 222 -7.28 6.71 4.17
N PHE A 223 -8.24 5.99 3.61
CA PHE A 223 -9.62 6.02 4.11
C PHE A 223 -9.82 5.22 5.40
N THR A 224 -9.12 4.09 5.54
CA THR A 224 -9.27 3.15 6.67
C THR A 224 -8.06 3.21 7.59
N GLY A 225 -8.28 3.49 8.88
CA GLY A 225 -7.23 3.46 9.90
C GLY A 225 -6.80 2.04 10.24
N ILE A 226 -5.49 1.82 10.33
CA ILE A 226 -4.90 0.57 10.79
C ILE A 226 -4.59 0.69 12.28
N CYS A 227 -3.66 1.58 12.67
CA CYS A 227 -3.34 1.89 14.06
C CYS A 227 -2.65 3.25 14.19
N ARG A 228 -2.47 3.72 15.43
CA ARG A 228 -1.63 4.86 15.76
C ARG A 228 -0.17 4.46 15.75
N LEU A 229 0.72 5.45 15.57
CA LEU A 229 2.16 5.26 15.74
C LEU A 229 2.55 5.33 17.21
N ASP A 230 3.54 4.55 17.60
CA ASP A 230 4.19 4.53 18.91
C ASP A 230 5.69 4.19 18.76
N ASP A 231 6.38 3.94 19.87
CA ASP A 231 7.82 3.65 19.90
C ASP A 231 8.23 2.28 19.34
N ARG A 232 7.27 1.40 19.04
CA ARG A 232 7.54 0.11 18.37
C ARG A 232 7.73 0.25 16.88
N PHE A 233 7.40 1.42 16.30
CA PHE A 233 7.44 1.66 14.87
C PHE A 233 8.73 2.32 14.42
N THR A 234 9.24 1.86 13.29
CA THR A 234 10.25 2.56 12.49
C THR A 234 9.62 2.88 11.13
N VAL A 235 9.47 4.14 10.81
CA VAL A 235 9.05 4.59 9.47
C VAL A 235 10.29 4.79 8.61
N ILE A 236 10.38 4.05 7.51
CA ILE A 236 11.47 4.16 6.53
C ILE A 236 10.91 4.77 5.25
N THR A 237 11.48 5.89 4.84
CA THR A 237 11.05 6.63 3.64
C THR A 237 12.25 7.08 2.80
N ASP A 238 12.00 7.65 1.62
CA ASP A 238 13.03 8.22 0.75
C ASP A 238 13.28 9.71 1.05
N SER A 239 14.40 10.23 0.56
CA SER A 239 14.90 11.61 0.81
C SER A 239 13.96 12.73 0.32
N GLY A 240 12.94 12.42 -0.47
CA GLY A 240 11.96 13.40 -0.94
C GLY A 240 10.79 13.65 0.01
N ALA A 241 10.73 13.01 1.18
CA ALA A 241 9.72 13.31 2.19
C ALA A 241 10.00 14.65 2.88
N LYS A 242 8.95 15.39 3.24
CA LYS A 242 9.10 16.71 3.83
C LYS A 242 9.58 16.62 5.29
N PRO A 243 10.62 17.39 5.67
CA PRO A 243 11.17 17.35 7.02
C PRO A 243 10.12 17.58 8.11
N GLU A 244 9.17 18.49 7.90
CA GLU A 244 8.13 18.82 8.87
C GLU A 244 7.23 17.60 9.15
N GLU A 245 6.85 16.86 8.10
CA GLU A 245 6.03 15.65 8.23
C GLU A 245 6.79 14.54 8.97
N LEU A 246 8.12 14.44 8.76
CA LEU A 246 8.98 13.49 9.46
C LEU A 246 9.13 13.84 10.94
N ASP A 247 9.25 15.14 11.27
CA ASP A 247 9.37 15.60 12.65
C ASP A 247 8.05 15.38 13.43
N GLU A 248 6.90 15.61 12.79
CA GLU A 248 5.60 15.28 13.36
C GLU A 248 5.47 13.76 13.65
N ILE A 249 5.95 12.90 12.76
CA ILE A 249 5.96 11.45 12.99
C ILE A 249 6.89 11.10 14.18
N ARG A 250 8.09 11.68 14.25
CA ARG A 250 9.01 11.47 15.39
C ARG A 250 8.39 11.87 16.72
N ALA A 251 7.60 12.94 16.72
CA ALA A 251 6.90 13.40 17.93
C ALA A 251 5.88 12.40 18.48
N THR A 252 5.46 11.39 17.70
CA THR A 252 4.61 10.29 18.19
C THR A 252 5.38 9.23 18.98
N GLY A 253 6.71 9.28 19.02
CA GLY A 253 7.59 8.27 19.57
C GLY A 253 8.19 7.30 18.53
N ALA A 254 7.66 7.29 17.31
CA ALA A 254 8.16 6.42 16.25
C ALA A 254 9.54 6.87 15.77
N ALA A 255 10.43 5.91 15.49
CA ALA A 255 11.67 6.19 14.79
C ALA A 255 11.41 6.51 13.32
N VAL A 256 12.20 7.43 12.75
CA VAL A 256 12.11 7.79 11.33
C VAL A 256 13.49 7.72 10.70
N GLU A 257 13.62 6.92 9.65
CA GLU A 257 14.85 6.77 8.89
C GLU A 257 14.61 7.14 7.42
N VAL A 258 15.57 7.86 6.85
CA VAL A 258 15.56 8.27 5.45
C VAL A 258 16.55 7.38 4.68
N ALA A 259 16.07 6.77 3.60
CA ALA A 259 16.89 5.99 2.70
C ALA A 259 17.46 6.91 1.61
N GLU A 260 18.77 6.82 1.41
CA GLU A 260 19.46 7.54 0.35
C GLU A 260 19.52 6.68 -0.92
N GLU A 261 19.32 7.31 -2.06
CA GLU A 261 19.54 6.66 -3.36
C GLU A 261 21.04 6.51 -3.60
N SER A 262 21.45 5.27 -3.85
CA SER A 262 22.86 4.93 -4.18
C SER A 262 23.18 5.20 -5.63
#